data_fd196cd5eed1eb21eb0bfab5a78d14ae
#
_entry.id   fd196cd5eed1eb21eb0bfab5a78d14ae
#
_cell.length_a   1.000
_cell.length_b   1.000
_cell.length_c   1.000
_cell.angle_alpha   90.00
_cell.angle_beta   90.00
_cell.angle_gamma   90.00
#
_symmetry.space_group_name_H-M   'P 1'
#
loop_
_entity.id
_entity.type
_entity.pdbx_description
1 polymer ?
#
loop_
_entity_poly.entity_id
_entity_poly.type
_entity_poly.pdbx_seq_one_letter_code
_entity_poly.pdbx_strand_id
1 'polypeptide(L)'
;MSETVIKCESVYKIFGENAKKMLEESNGNVDAKTFQEKGCIVGVNNASFEVAKGEMLVVMGLSGSGKSTLLRCISRLTDATGGKIFIEGQDLLQLNNKELIELRRNKMGMVFQSFALLPHKTVVENIAFPLQIKGIKTEDSISRAMEMVKLVGLDGRENYFPRELSGGQQQRVGIARSLAVEPDIWFLDEPFSACLLYTSPSPRDTAL
;
A
#
# COMPACT_ATOMS: atom_id res chain seq x y z
N MET A 1 -1.09 -8.53 27.10
CA MET A 1 -0.19 -8.08 26.01
C MET A 1 -1.06 -7.95 24.78
N SER A 2 -0.99 -6.85 24.04
CA SER A 2 -1.73 -6.68 22.78
C SER A 2 -1.21 -7.68 21.74
N GLU A 3 -2.12 -8.28 20.98
CA GLU A 3 -1.80 -9.24 19.92
C GLU A 3 -1.03 -8.52 18.80
N THR A 4 0.19 -8.98 18.48
CA THR A 4 0.99 -8.43 17.37
C THR A 4 0.43 -8.93 16.04
N VAL A 5 0.03 -8.00 15.16
CA VAL A 5 -0.54 -8.30 13.83
C VAL A 5 0.52 -8.25 12.73
N ILE A 6 1.45 -7.29 12.82
CA ILE A 6 2.58 -7.19 11.88
C ILE A 6 3.87 -7.19 12.69
N LYS A 7 4.85 -8.00 12.27
CA LYS A 7 6.20 -7.96 12.81
C LYS A 7 7.22 -8.00 11.67
N CYS A 8 8.11 -7.04 11.67
CA CYS A 8 9.24 -6.95 10.74
C CYS A 8 10.55 -7.12 11.53
N GLU A 9 11.40 -8.01 11.06
CA GLU A 9 12.71 -8.29 11.65
C GLU A 9 13.80 -8.09 10.59
N SER A 10 14.61 -7.06 10.76
CA SER A 10 15.75 -6.74 9.89
C SER A 10 15.40 -6.80 8.40
N VAL A 11 14.33 -6.13 7.99
CA VAL A 11 13.86 -6.15 6.61
C VAL A 11 14.76 -5.27 5.74
N TYR A 12 15.26 -5.86 4.66
CA TYR A 12 16.04 -5.19 3.62
C TYR A 12 15.34 -5.28 2.27
N LYS A 13 15.36 -4.18 1.52
CA LYS A 13 15.04 -4.20 0.09
C LYS A 13 16.12 -3.47 -0.69
N ILE A 14 16.80 -4.23 -1.50
CA ILE A 14 17.86 -3.75 -2.37
C ILE A 14 17.49 -4.17 -3.79
N PHE A 15 17.53 -3.23 -4.72
CA PHE A 15 17.29 -3.45 -6.15
C PHE A 15 18.62 -3.63 -6.86
N GLY A 16 18.74 -4.62 -7.74
CA GLY A 16 19.95 -4.94 -8.50
C GLY A 16 20.14 -6.46 -8.62
N GLU A 17 20.86 -6.90 -9.63
CA GLU A 17 21.04 -8.33 -9.93
C GLU A 17 21.76 -9.10 -8.81
N ASN A 18 22.73 -8.47 -8.16
CA ASN A 18 23.54 -9.10 -7.10
C ASN A 18 23.14 -8.69 -5.69
N ALA A 19 21.95 -8.08 -5.53
CA ALA A 19 21.51 -7.48 -4.26
C ALA A 19 21.53 -8.47 -3.08
N LYS A 20 21.04 -9.69 -3.27
CA LYS A 20 20.97 -10.71 -2.21
C LYS A 20 22.39 -11.18 -1.82
N LYS A 21 23.23 -11.47 -2.79
CA LYS A 21 24.62 -11.89 -2.56
C LYS A 21 25.40 -10.81 -1.80
N MET A 22 25.27 -9.55 -2.23
CA MET A 22 25.93 -8.42 -1.56
C MET A 22 25.46 -8.23 -0.12
N LEU A 23 24.16 -8.41 0.14
CA LEU A 23 23.61 -8.34 1.50
C LEU A 23 24.19 -9.45 2.39
N GLU A 24 24.31 -10.68 1.88
CA GLU A 24 24.89 -11.81 2.58
C GLU A 24 26.39 -11.58 2.86
N GLU A 25 27.16 -11.15 1.87
CA GLU A 25 28.61 -10.86 2.00
C GLU A 25 28.89 -9.71 2.98
N SER A 26 27.99 -8.73 3.07
CA SER A 26 28.12 -7.61 4.01
C SER A 26 27.66 -7.92 5.44
N ASN A 27 27.14 -9.13 5.70
CA ASN A 27 26.53 -9.50 6.97
C ASN A 27 25.48 -8.47 7.45
N GLY A 28 24.70 -7.91 6.52
CA GLY A 28 23.68 -6.89 6.83
C GLY A 28 24.24 -5.47 7.06
N ASN A 29 25.54 -5.25 6.93
CA ASN A 29 26.12 -3.91 6.99
C ASN A 29 26.02 -3.24 5.62
N VAL A 30 24.89 -2.55 5.39
CA VAL A 30 24.55 -1.97 4.09
C VAL A 30 24.96 -0.50 4.05
N ASP A 31 26.07 -0.20 3.33
CA ASP A 31 26.44 1.16 2.95
C ASP A 31 25.87 1.51 1.58
N ALA A 32 24.99 2.51 1.53
CA ALA A 32 24.26 2.87 0.32
C ALA A 32 25.17 3.28 -0.85
N LYS A 33 26.32 3.93 -0.56
CA LYS A 33 27.27 4.36 -1.60
C LYS A 33 27.96 3.15 -2.23
N THR A 34 28.50 2.27 -1.41
CA THR A 34 29.15 1.02 -1.85
C THR A 34 28.21 0.16 -2.69
N PHE A 35 26.92 0.07 -2.29
CA PHE A 35 25.93 -0.67 -3.07
C PHE A 35 25.60 0.02 -4.39
N GLN A 36 25.51 1.35 -4.41
CA GLN A 36 25.27 2.12 -5.63
C GLN A 36 26.41 2.00 -6.64
N GLU A 37 27.67 2.04 -6.22
CA GLU A 37 28.84 1.85 -7.07
C GLU A 37 28.85 0.48 -7.75
N LYS A 38 28.23 -0.52 -7.12
CA LYS A 38 28.05 -1.88 -7.66
C LYS A 38 26.73 -2.07 -8.41
N GLY A 39 26.03 -0.99 -8.74
CA GLY A 39 24.77 -1.02 -9.51
C GLY A 39 23.53 -1.46 -8.72
N CYS A 40 23.58 -1.40 -7.38
CA CYS A 40 22.46 -1.72 -6.51
C CYS A 40 21.91 -0.45 -5.85
N ILE A 41 20.57 -0.39 -5.71
CA ILE A 41 19.86 0.72 -5.05
C ILE A 41 19.24 0.19 -3.75
N VAL A 42 19.59 0.80 -2.62
CA VAL A 42 19.04 0.46 -1.31
C VAL A 42 17.71 1.19 -1.13
N GLY A 43 16.61 0.44 -1.13
CA GLY A 43 15.27 0.97 -0.91
C GLY A 43 14.80 0.87 0.54
N VAL A 44 15.17 -0.20 1.25
CA VAL A 44 14.94 -0.39 2.69
C VAL A 44 16.19 -0.95 3.31
N ASN A 45 16.62 -0.38 4.43
CA ASN A 45 17.81 -0.79 5.16
C ASN A 45 17.47 -1.12 6.62
N ASN A 46 17.50 -2.41 6.97
CA ASN A 46 17.36 -2.92 8.34
C ASN A 46 16.13 -2.40 9.10
N ALA A 47 14.95 -2.48 8.48
CA ALA A 47 13.72 -2.05 9.14
C ALA A 47 13.20 -3.14 10.09
N SER A 48 13.05 -2.79 11.38
CA SER A 48 12.51 -3.68 12.41
C SER A 48 11.48 -2.92 13.23
N PHE A 49 10.25 -3.47 13.34
CA PHE A 49 9.17 -2.92 14.14
C PHE A 49 8.04 -3.95 14.29
N GLU A 50 7.14 -3.67 15.22
CA GLU A 50 5.92 -4.44 15.45
C GLU A 50 4.71 -3.50 15.44
N VAL A 51 3.57 -4.02 15.00
CA VAL A 51 2.28 -3.33 15.03
C VAL A 51 1.26 -4.23 15.71
N ALA A 52 0.65 -3.73 16.75
CA ALA A 52 -0.37 -4.44 17.50
C ALA A 52 -1.76 -4.29 16.85
N LYS A 53 -2.69 -5.15 17.23
CA LYS A 53 -4.08 -5.06 16.80
C LYS A 53 -4.72 -3.74 17.25
N GLY A 54 -5.33 -3.03 16.29
CA GLY A 54 -5.93 -1.71 16.52
C GLY A 54 -4.93 -0.56 16.59
N GLU A 55 -3.64 -0.83 16.41
CA GLU A 55 -2.60 0.20 16.37
C GLU A 55 -2.47 0.83 14.98
N MET A 56 -2.14 2.12 14.95
CA MET A 56 -1.77 2.85 13.73
C MET A 56 -0.28 3.19 13.77
N LEU A 57 0.50 2.57 12.89
CA LEU A 57 1.90 2.93 12.67
C LEU A 57 2.03 3.93 11.52
N VAL A 58 2.64 5.08 11.80
CA VAL A 58 2.91 6.11 10.77
C VAL A 58 4.39 6.10 10.42
N VAL A 59 4.71 5.86 9.14
CA VAL A 59 6.07 5.92 8.60
C VAL A 59 6.29 7.26 7.91
N MET A 60 7.16 8.10 8.48
CA MET A 60 7.47 9.43 7.94
C MET A 60 8.92 9.49 7.43
N GLY A 61 9.17 10.39 6.48
CA GLY A 61 10.49 10.64 5.90
C GLY A 61 10.39 11.40 4.59
N LEU A 62 11.52 11.87 4.08
CA LEU A 62 11.62 12.63 2.83
C LEU A 62 11.13 11.80 1.62
N SER A 63 10.82 12.46 0.52
CA SER A 63 10.56 11.77 -0.75
C SER A 63 11.79 10.93 -1.14
N GLY A 64 11.55 9.70 -1.63
CA GLY A 64 12.64 8.77 -1.98
C GLY A 64 13.27 8.02 -0.80
N SER A 65 12.85 8.23 0.46
CA SER A 65 13.42 7.54 1.63
C SER A 65 13.01 6.07 1.79
N GLY A 66 12.27 5.50 0.85
CA GLY A 66 11.91 4.08 0.85
C GLY A 66 10.57 3.73 1.52
N LYS A 67 9.75 4.70 1.97
CA LYS A 67 8.44 4.47 2.62
C LYS A 67 7.52 3.55 1.82
N SER A 68 7.23 3.91 0.58
CA SER A 68 6.40 3.09 -0.32
C SER A 68 7.03 1.74 -0.62
N THR A 69 8.38 1.67 -0.69
CA THR A 69 9.10 0.40 -0.87
C THR A 69 8.90 -0.50 0.34
N LEU A 70 9.01 0.03 1.56
CA LEU A 70 8.76 -0.72 2.79
C LEU A 70 7.31 -1.24 2.82
N LEU A 71 6.32 -0.38 2.52
CA LEU A 71 4.91 -0.77 2.47
C LEU A 71 4.67 -1.92 1.47
N ARG A 72 5.30 -1.83 0.29
CA ARG A 72 5.21 -2.90 -0.73
C ARG A 72 5.89 -4.19 -0.31
N CYS A 73 6.95 -4.14 0.50
CA CYS A 73 7.57 -5.32 1.08
C CYS A 73 6.66 -5.97 2.14
N ILE A 74 6.06 -5.18 3.04
CA ILE A 74 5.18 -5.70 4.10
C ILE A 74 3.90 -6.32 3.51
N SER A 75 3.38 -5.78 2.41
CA SER A 75 2.26 -6.38 1.68
C SER A 75 2.70 -7.45 0.67
N ARG A 76 4.02 -7.71 0.58
CA ARG A 76 4.68 -8.60 -0.39
C ARG A 76 4.32 -8.32 -1.86
N LEU A 77 3.92 -7.08 -2.19
CA LEU A 77 3.82 -6.63 -3.59
C LEU A 77 5.20 -6.60 -4.26
N THR A 78 6.24 -6.50 -3.44
CA THR A 78 7.64 -6.63 -3.82
C THR A 78 8.31 -7.51 -2.78
N ASP A 79 9.03 -8.56 -3.19
CA ASP A 79 9.73 -9.41 -2.24
C ASP A 79 10.88 -8.64 -1.58
N ALA A 80 11.04 -8.82 -0.28
CA ALA A 80 12.20 -8.33 0.47
C ALA A 80 13.48 -9.04 0.00
N THR A 81 14.62 -8.36 0.07
CA THR A 81 15.93 -8.95 -0.24
C THR A 81 16.44 -9.80 0.93
N GLY A 82 16.10 -9.42 2.15
CA GLY A 82 16.44 -10.13 3.39
C GLY A 82 15.57 -9.70 4.55
N GLY A 83 15.72 -10.39 5.67
CA GLY A 83 14.91 -10.22 6.88
C GLY A 83 13.68 -11.12 6.89
N LYS A 84 12.77 -10.86 7.84
CA LYS A 84 11.53 -11.61 8.01
C LYS A 84 10.36 -10.66 8.18
N ILE A 85 9.21 -11.06 7.68
CA ILE A 85 7.95 -10.32 7.80
C ILE A 85 6.88 -11.31 8.23
N PHE A 86 6.29 -11.08 9.39
CA PHE A 86 5.21 -11.91 9.92
C PHE A 86 3.89 -11.12 9.89
N ILE A 87 2.84 -11.78 9.43
CA ILE A 87 1.46 -11.31 9.51
C ILE A 87 0.67 -12.31 10.34
N GLU A 88 0.12 -11.85 11.47
CA GLU A 88 -0.58 -12.72 12.44
C GLU A 88 0.22 -13.99 12.79
N GLY A 89 1.55 -13.85 12.97
CA GLY A 89 2.47 -14.93 13.30
C GLY A 89 2.92 -15.82 12.13
N GLN A 90 2.35 -15.64 10.92
CA GLN A 90 2.77 -16.38 9.72
C GLN A 90 3.90 -15.65 9.00
N ASP A 91 4.98 -16.36 8.67
CA ASP A 91 6.08 -15.79 7.86
C ASP A 91 5.58 -15.54 6.42
N LEU A 92 5.37 -14.27 6.11
CA LEU A 92 4.84 -13.82 4.82
C LEU A 92 5.73 -14.25 3.64
N LEU A 93 7.05 -14.33 3.84
CA LEU A 93 8.00 -14.64 2.78
C LEU A 93 8.04 -16.14 2.44
N GLN A 94 7.54 -17.00 3.35
CA GLN A 94 7.45 -18.45 3.14
C GLN A 94 6.11 -18.88 2.51
N LEU A 95 5.11 -18.01 2.47
CA LEU A 95 3.82 -18.35 1.88
C LEU A 95 3.95 -18.64 0.39
N ASN A 96 3.28 -19.69 -0.07
CA ASN A 96 3.12 -19.94 -1.50
C ASN A 96 2.13 -18.94 -2.14
N ASN A 97 2.06 -18.91 -3.48
CA ASN A 97 1.21 -17.96 -4.20
C ASN A 97 -0.28 -18.06 -3.82
N LYS A 98 -0.77 -19.25 -3.54
CA LYS A 98 -2.18 -19.49 -3.20
C LYS A 98 -2.51 -18.92 -1.82
N GLU A 99 -1.67 -19.19 -0.84
CA GLU A 99 -1.77 -18.67 0.52
C GLU A 99 -1.66 -17.14 0.54
N LEU A 100 -0.73 -16.58 -0.24
CA LEU A 100 -0.54 -15.14 -0.34
C LEU A 100 -1.76 -14.44 -0.97
N ILE A 101 -2.37 -15.04 -2.01
CA ILE A 101 -3.59 -14.51 -2.61
C ILE A 101 -4.74 -14.53 -1.59
N GLU A 102 -4.90 -15.61 -0.85
CA GLU A 102 -5.94 -15.72 0.18
C GLU A 102 -5.72 -14.71 1.33
N LEU A 103 -4.48 -14.55 1.79
CA LEU A 103 -4.13 -13.57 2.82
C LEU A 103 -4.47 -12.15 2.36
N ARG A 104 -4.06 -11.76 1.14
CA ARG A 104 -4.35 -10.44 0.59
C ARG A 104 -5.84 -10.21 0.39
N ARG A 105 -6.54 -11.21 -0.16
CA ARG A 105 -7.97 -11.13 -0.45
C ARG A 105 -8.79 -10.93 0.82
N ASN A 106 -8.44 -11.61 1.90
CA ASN A 106 -9.27 -11.68 3.09
C ASN A 106 -8.84 -10.73 4.20
N LYS A 107 -7.54 -10.40 4.30
CA LYS A 107 -6.96 -9.69 5.45
C LYS A 107 -6.43 -8.30 5.12
N MET A 108 -6.02 -8.05 3.88
CA MET A 108 -5.28 -6.84 3.54
C MET A 108 -6.09 -5.90 2.65
N GLY A 109 -6.13 -4.62 3.01
CA GLY A 109 -6.56 -3.53 2.14
C GLY A 109 -5.39 -2.61 1.81
N MET A 110 -5.38 -2.04 0.61
CA MET A 110 -4.33 -1.10 0.21
C MET A 110 -4.89 0.09 -0.56
N VAL A 111 -4.46 1.28 -0.15
CA VAL A 111 -4.65 2.53 -0.88
C VAL A 111 -3.31 2.93 -1.49
N PHE A 112 -3.28 3.07 -2.81
CA PHE A 112 -2.09 3.39 -3.58
C PHE A 112 -1.97 4.89 -3.84
N GLN A 113 -0.77 5.42 -3.83
CA GLN A 113 -0.46 6.80 -4.18
C GLN A 113 -0.97 7.19 -5.59
N SER A 114 -0.88 6.28 -6.56
CA SER A 114 -1.34 6.47 -7.94
C SER A 114 -2.78 6.02 -8.19
N PHE A 115 -3.60 5.91 -7.13
CA PHE A 115 -5.01 5.48 -7.11
C PHE A 115 -5.24 4.03 -7.60
N ALA A 116 -4.47 3.54 -8.56
CA ALA A 116 -4.54 2.21 -9.16
C ALA A 116 -5.97 1.80 -9.59
N LEU A 117 -6.74 2.76 -10.12
CA LEU A 117 -8.09 2.50 -10.62
C LEU A 117 -8.05 1.79 -11.96
N LEU A 118 -9.05 0.93 -12.20
CA LEU A 118 -9.24 0.26 -13.47
C LEU A 118 -9.89 1.24 -14.45
N PRO A 119 -9.19 1.68 -15.53
CA PRO A 119 -9.63 2.79 -16.36
C PRO A 119 -10.87 2.48 -17.21
N HIS A 120 -11.14 1.19 -17.43
CA HIS A 120 -12.28 0.68 -18.19
C HIS A 120 -13.51 0.36 -17.33
N LYS A 121 -13.44 0.62 -16.02
CA LYS A 121 -14.51 0.42 -15.05
C LYS A 121 -14.98 1.77 -14.49
N THR A 122 -16.28 1.87 -14.25
CA THR A 122 -16.89 3.03 -13.58
C THR A 122 -16.46 3.11 -12.11
N VAL A 123 -16.86 4.18 -11.41
CA VAL A 123 -16.64 4.37 -9.97
C VAL A 123 -17.19 3.18 -9.18
N VAL A 124 -18.48 2.87 -9.36
CA VAL A 124 -19.14 1.78 -8.62
C VAL A 124 -18.51 0.43 -8.95
N GLU A 125 -18.15 0.17 -10.20
CA GLU A 125 -17.50 -1.06 -10.62
C GLU A 125 -16.08 -1.19 -10.05
N ASN A 126 -15.31 -0.09 -9.96
CA ASN A 126 -14.00 -0.08 -9.31
C ASN A 126 -14.09 -0.45 -7.84
N ILE A 127 -15.11 0.07 -7.13
CA ILE A 127 -15.32 -0.21 -5.70
C ILE A 127 -15.84 -1.64 -5.49
N ALA A 128 -16.75 -2.12 -6.36
CA ALA A 128 -17.29 -3.47 -6.27
C ALA A 128 -16.30 -4.57 -6.66
N PHE A 129 -15.29 -4.25 -7.47
CA PHE A 129 -14.36 -5.22 -8.05
C PHE A 129 -13.70 -6.16 -7.03
N PRO A 130 -13.09 -5.69 -5.91
CA PRO A 130 -12.49 -6.59 -4.94
C PRO A 130 -13.51 -7.50 -4.23
N LEU A 131 -14.75 -7.07 -4.07
CA LEU A 131 -15.83 -7.88 -3.50
C LEU A 131 -16.19 -9.03 -4.44
N GLN A 132 -16.27 -8.76 -5.75
CA GLN A 132 -16.49 -9.77 -6.77
C GLN A 132 -15.34 -10.81 -6.82
N ILE A 133 -14.08 -10.37 -6.66
CA ILE A 133 -12.93 -11.27 -6.53
C ILE A 133 -13.03 -12.15 -5.28
N LYS A 134 -13.63 -11.65 -4.19
CA LYS A 134 -13.95 -12.46 -3.00
C LYS A 134 -15.05 -13.49 -3.26
N GLY A 135 -15.73 -13.45 -4.40
CA GLY A 135 -16.86 -14.34 -4.74
C GLY A 135 -18.21 -13.86 -4.23
N ILE A 136 -18.30 -12.60 -3.80
CA ILE A 136 -19.58 -11.98 -3.40
C ILE A 136 -20.40 -11.75 -4.68
N LYS A 137 -21.71 -12.01 -4.61
CA LYS A 137 -22.63 -11.83 -5.74
C LYS A 137 -22.57 -10.39 -6.25
N THR A 138 -22.77 -10.23 -7.55
CA THR A 138 -22.68 -8.91 -8.21
C THR A 138 -23.65 -7.89 -7.59
N GLU A 139 -24.87 -8.29 -7.29
CA GLU A 139 -25.89 -7.40 -6.71
C GLU A 139 -25.47 -6.89 -5.32
N ASP A 140 -24.98 -7.77 -4.45
CA ASP A 140 -24.50 -7.43 -3.10
C ASP A 140 -23.24 -6.55 -3.18
N SER A 141 -22.33 -6.87 -4.13
CA SER A 141 -21.11 -6.10 -4.37
C SER A 141 -21.42 -4.67 -4.84
N ILE A 142 -22.40 -4.50 -5.72
CA ILE A 142 -22.83 -3.17 -6.20
C ILE A 142 -23.54 -2.42 -5.06
N SER A 143 -24.42 -3.08 -4.29
CA SER A 143 -25.09 -2.45 -3.15
C SER A 143 -24.08 -1.90 -2.15
N ARG A 144 -23.08 -2.72 -1.78
CA ARG A 144 -21.98 -2.29 -0.88
C ARG A 144 -21.15 -1.16 -1.49
N ALA A 145 -20.87 -1.23 -2.78
CA ALA A 145 -20.13 -0.17 -3.48
C ALA A 145 -20.88 1.16 -3.46
N MET A 146 -22.21 1.15 -3.61
CA MET A 146 -23.04 2.37 -3.54
C MET A 146 -23.02 3.00 -2.13
N GLU A 147 -23.00 2.19 -1.06
CA GLU A 147 -22.79 2.70 0.30
C GLU A 147 -21.46 3.42 0.42
N MET A 148 -20.40 2.84 -0.13
CA MET A 148 -19.05 3.44 -0.10
C MET A 148 -18.96 4.72 -0.94
N VAL A 149 -19.67 4.79 -2.08
CA VAL A 149 -19.78 6.03 -2.89
C VAL A 149 -20.33 7.17 -2.05
N LYS A 150 -21.43 6.92 -1.30
CA LYS A 150 -22.02 7.91 -0.37
C LYS A 150 -21.04 8.29 0.74
N LEU A 151 -20.39 7.29 1.36
CA LEU A 151 -19.47 7.51 2.47
C LEU A 151 -18.33 8.48 2.09
N VAL A 152 -17.83 8.39 0.84
CA VAL A 152 -16.73 9.25 0.37
C VAL A 152 -17.22 10.52 -0.36
N GLY A 153 -18.54 10.80 -0.37
CA GLY A 153 -19.13 12.00 -0.97
C GLY A 153 -18.94 12.06 -2.49
N LEU A 154 -19.23 10.96 -3.17
CA LEU A 154 -19.20 10.83 -4.63
C LEU A 154 -20.59 10.54 -5.22
N ASP A 155 -21.67 10.87 -4.49
CA ASP A 155 -23.04 10.72 -4.98
C ASP A 155 -23.24 11.40 -6.34
N GLY A 156 -23.95 10.73 -7.25
CA GLY A 156 -24.17 11.18 -8.62
C GLY A 156 -23.00 10.95 -9.58
N ARG A 157 -21.92 10.28 -9.13
CA ARG A 157 -20.75 9.96 -9.94
C ARG A 157 -20.49 8.46 -10.08
N GLU A 158 -21.46 7.64 -9.75
CA GLU A 158 -21.38 6.17 -9.71
C GLU A 158 -20.97 5.59 -11.07
N ASN A 159 -21.47 6.19 -12.14
CA ASN A 159 -21.26 5.73 -13.52
C ASN A 159 -20.10 6.46 -14.23
N TYR A 160 -19.38 7.35 -13.54
CA TYR A 160 -18.23 8.05 -14.13
C TYR A 160 -17.03 7.11 -14.22
N PHE A 161 -16.24 7.27 -15.26
CA PHE A 161 -14.95 6.60 -15.42
C PHE A 161 -13.83 7.41 -14.74
N PRO A 162 -12.70 6.79 -14.36
CA PRO A 162 -11.58 7.49 -13.73
C PRO A 162 -11.12 8.75 -14.46
N ARG A 163 -11.10 8.74 -15.78
CA ARG A 163 -10.72 9.90 -16.62
C ARG A 163 -11.62 11.12 -16.49
N GLU A 164 -12.84 10.95 -15.98
CA GLU A 164 -13.84 11.99 -15.80
C GLU A 164 -13.80 12.60 -14.39
N LEU A 165 -12.89 12.11 -13.56
CA LEU A 165 -12.74 12.49 -12.15
C LEU A 165 -11.47 13.31 -11.93
N SER A 166 -11.55 14.29 -11.02
CA SER A 166 -10.35 14.95 -10.49
C SER A 166 -9.46 13.98 -9.70
N GLY A 167 -8.18 14.31 -9.51
CA GLY A 167 -7.26 13.48 -8.73
C GLY A 167 -7.76 13.19 -7.31
N GLY A 168 -8.33 14.20 -6.61
CA GLY A 168 -8.92 14.00 -5.29
C GLY A 168 -10.17 13.09 -5.31
N GLN A 169 -10.95 13.11 -6.40
CA GLN A 169 -12.08 12.19 -6.57
C GLN A 169 -11.60 10.76 -6.83
N GLN A 170 -10.58 10.58 -7.69
CA GLN A 170 -9.96 9.29 -7.93
C GLN A 170 -9.37 8.69 -6.64
N GLN A 171 -8.73 9.53 -5.81
CA GLN A 171 -8.22 9.13 -4.49
C GLN A 171 -9.35 8.60 -3.61
N ARG A 172 -10.48 9.31 -3.54
CA ARG A 172 -11.65 8.89 -2.77
C ARG A 172 -12.23 7.57 -3.28
N VAL A 173 -12.24 7.32 -4.59
CA VAL A 173 -12.62 6.00 -5.15
C VAL A 173 -11.65 4.91 -4.68
N GLY A 174 -10.34 5.16 -4.67
CA GLY A 174 -9.32 4.23 -4.17
C GLY A 174 -9.52 3.89 -2.69
N ILE A 175 -9.83 4.88 -1.87
CA ILE A 175 -10.16 4.71 -0.45
C ILE A 175 -11.45 3.88 -0.29
N ALA A 176 -12.53 4.26 -0.99
CA ALA A 176 -13.81 3.56 -0.97
C ALA A 176 -13.66 2.08 -1.37
N ARG A 177 -12.88 1.80 -2.42
CA ARG A 177 -12.56 0.44 -2.86
C ARG A 177 -11.88 -0.38 -1.78
N SER A 178 -10.94 0.21 -1.05
CA SER A 178 -10.24 -0.45 0.04
C SER A 178 -11.15 -0.67 1.26
N LEU A 179 -12.03 0.29 1.58
CA LEU A 179 -13.01 0.18 2.68
C LEU A 179 -14.08 -0.86 2.41
N ALA A 180 -14.49 -1.03 1.15
CA ALA A 180 -15.58 -1.94 0.78
C ALA A 180 -15.37 -3.39 1.26
N VAL A 181 -14.11 -3.84 1.29
CA VAL A 181 -13.74 -5.22 1.67
C VAL A 181 -13.52 -5.42 3.17
N GLU A 182 -13.59 -4.36 3.99
CA GLU A 182 -13.40 -4.39 5.44
C GLU A 182 -12.14 -5.17 5.85
N PRO A 183 -10.95 -4.70 5.46
CA PRO A 183 -9.72 -5.43 5.73
C PRO A 183 -9.34 -5.34 7.22
N ASP A 184 -8.74 -6.40 7.76
CA ASP A 184 -8.17 -6.41 9.12
C ASP A 184 -6.90 -5.56 9.21
N ILE A 185 -6.14 -5.48 8.11
CA ILE A 185 -4.89 -4.72 7.99
C ILE A 185 -5.02 -3.75 6.83
N TRP A 186 -4.76 -2.46 7.08
CA TRP A 186 -4.89 -1.43 6.08
C TRP A 186 -3.55 -0.74 5.80
N PHE A 187 -3.07 -0.86 4.57
CA PHE A 187 -1.86 -0.20 4.09
C PHE A 187 -2.21 1.07 3.31
N LEU A 188 -1.67 2.22 3.73
CA LEU A 188 -1.95 3.53 3.15
C LEU A 188 -0.65 4.12 2.60
N ASP A 189 -0.49 4.15 1.27
CA ASP A 189 0.66 4.75 0.60
C ASP A 189 0.30 6.17 0.14
N GLU A 190 0.68 7.16 0.95
CA GLU A 190 0.40 8.60 0.74
C GLU A 190 -1.08 8.89 0.41
N PRO A 191 -2.04 8.44 1.24
CA PRO A 191 -3.47 8.46 0.91
C PRO A 191 -4.06 9.86 0.76
N PHE A 192 -3.35 10.91 1.15
CA PHE A 192 -3.79 12.31 1.10
C PHE A 192 -2.94 13.19 0.19
N SER A 193 -2.04 12.63 -0.61
CA SER A 193 -1.15 13.40 -1.50
C SER A 193 -1.92 14.29 -2.48
N ALA A 194 -3.05 13.83 -3.00
CA ALA A 194 -3.92 14.61 -3.88
C ALA A 194 -4.79 15.66 -3.14
N CYS A 195 -4.94 15.53 -1.81
CA CYS A 195 -5.73 16.46 -0.99
C CYS A 195 -4.90 17.64 -0.46
N LEU A 196 -3.59 17.43 -0.26
CA LEU A 196 -2.69 18.44 0.33
C LEU A 196 -2.27 19.54 -0.65
N LEU A 197 -2.47 19.36 -1.95
CA LEU A 197 -2.13 20.37 -2.97
C LEU A 197 -2.89 21.68 -2.81
N TYR A 198 -4.01 21.71 -2.05
CA TYR A 198 -4.82 22.90 -1.80
C TYR A 198 -4.45 23.68 -0.54
N THR A 199 -3.58 23.14 0.32
CA THR A 199 -3.20 23.79 1.60
C THR A 199 -1.77 24.31 1.63
N SER A 200 -0.96 24.03 0.62
CA SER A 200 0.35 24.67 0.49
C SER A 200 0.17 26.08 -0.09
N PRO A 201 0.60 27.13 0.63
CA PRO A 201 0.62 28.47 0.05
C PRO A 201 1.44 28.43 -1.24
N SER A 202 0.89 29.00 -2.31
CA SER A 202 1.62 29.13 -3.56
C SER A 202 2.90 29.92 -3.29
N PRO A 203 4.04 29.58 -3.93
CA PRO A 203 5.25 30.41 -3.86
C PRO A 203 5.01 31.87 -4.28
N ARG A 204 3.88 32.18 -4.91
CA ARG A 204 3.42 33.53 -5.28
C ARG A 204 2.75 34.28 -4.13
N ASP A 205 2.29 33.57 -3.09
CA ASP A 205 1.60 34.18 -1.94
C ASP A 205 2.57 34.66 -0.84
N THR A 206 3.88 34.38 -1.03
CA THR A 206 4.96 34.80 -0.11
C THR A 206 5.78 35.99 -0.65
N ALA A 207 5.36 36.62 -1.76
CA ALA A 207 5.98 37.82 -2.31
C ALA A 207 5.15 39.06 -1.93
N LEU A 208 5.33 39.55 -0.69
CA LEU A 208 5.07 40.93 -0.25
C LEU A 208 6.31 41.46 0.43
#